data_a0a3149102d8fdeadead5b13bca01474
#
_entry.id   a0a3149102d8fdeadead5b13bca01474
#
_cell.length_a   1.000
_cell.length_b   1.000
_cell.length_c   1.000
_cell.angle_alpha   90.00
_cell.angle_beta   90.00
_cell.angle_gamma   90.00
#
_symmetry.space_group_name_H-M   'P 1'
#
loop_
_entity.id
_entity.type
_entity.pdbx_description
1 polymer ?
#
loop_
_entity_poly.entity_id
_entity_poly.type
_entity_poly.pdbx_seq_one_letter_code
_entity_poly.pdbx_strand_id
1 'polypeptide(L)'
;MTAAAAAIVSRQQLVLCVDECHLHWGDALGYVWGPQGKRVSLPMTNGQERQTYYGALDVLTGRAFTWSAPGGDSDQTVRFFKALRRRFQGRRMVILWDGASYHRSAEVQAYLQQVNAGGAETAWRIQCVMFAPYAPQQNPMEDVWLAGKTAVRRMWQTLSTFAEVKQGFCAHIEKTIFQFGEKIFHFF
;
A
#
# COMPACT_ATOMS: atom_id res chain seq x y z
N MET A 1 8.68 26.11 -12.60
CA MET A 1 8.29 24.70 -12.46
C MET A 1 9.30 23.84 -13.21
N THR A 2 9.87 22.82 -12.59
CA THR A 2 10.78 21.87 -13.25
C THR A 2 10.00 20.98 -14.22
N ALA A 3 10.68 20.39 -15.24
CA ALA A 3 10.04 19.47 -16.19
C ALA A 3 9.39 18.26 -15.47
N ALA A 4 10.02 17.78 -14.38
CA ALA A 4 9.47 16.72 -13.55
C ALA A 4 8.16 17.14 -12.87
N ALA A 5 8.11 18.33 -12.28
CA ALA A 5 6.88 18.85 -11.64
C ALA A 5 5.75 19.01 -12.66
N ALA A 6 6.05 19.49 -13.88
CA ALA A 6 5.08 19.59 -14.96
C ALA A 6 4.54 18.21 -15.39
N ALA A 7 5.41 17.19 -15.47
CA ALA A 7 5.01 15.81 -15.81
C ALA A 7 4.13 15.17 -14.73
N ILE A 8 4.35 15.46 -13.46
CA ILE A 8 3.51 15.00 -12.34
C ILE A 8 2.14 15.68 -12.42
N VAL A 9 2.09 17.00 -12.57
CA VAL A 9 0.84 17.77 -12.68
C VAL A 9 0.02 17.35 -13.90
N SER A 10 0.66 17.11 -15.06
CA SER A 10 -0.01 16.59 -16.27
C SER A 10 -0.38 15.11 -16.18
N ARG A 11 -0.05 14.43 -15.08
CA ARG A 11 -0.29 13.00 -14.85
C ARG A 11 0.40 12.05 -15.84
N GLN A 12 1.39 12.50 -16.54
CA GLN A 12 2.28 11.63 -17.34
C GLN A 12 3.25 10.83 -16.46
N GLN A 13 3.52 11.36 -15.26
CA GLN A 13 4.32 10.71 -14.24
C GLN A 13 3.51 10.59 -12.94
N LEU A 14 3.48 9.40 -12.36
CA LEU A 14 2.87 9.13 -11.06
C LEU A 14 3.94 9.08 -9.98
N VAL A 15 3.62 9.54 -8.80
CA VAL A 15 4.40 9.33 -7.59
C VAL A 15 3.58 8.43 -6.67
N LEU A 16 4.07 7.23 -6.43
CA LEU A 16 3.39 6.19 -5.68
C LEU A 16 4.20 5.86 -4.43
N CYS A 17 3.60 6.01 -3.25
CA CYS A 17 4.13 5.39 -2.04
C CYS A 17 3.67 3.94 -2.00
N VAL A 18 4.61 3.01 -1.84
CA VAL A 18 4.37 1.56 -1.87
C VAL A 18 4.78 0.95 -0.54
N ASP A 19 3.99 -0.02 -0.10
CA ASP A 19 4.22 -0.75 1.14
C ASP A 19 3.47 -2.08 1.17
N GLU A 20 3.81 -2.97 2.10
CA GLU A 20 3.12 -4.23 2.36
C GLU A 20 2.42 -4.19 3.73
N CYS A 21 1.27 -4.84 3.77
CA CYS A 21 0.51 -5.02 5.00
C CYS A 21 0.10 -6.48 5.17
N HIS A 22 0.24 -6.98 6.38
CA HIS A 22 -0.39 -8.23 6.78
C HIS A 22 -1.68 -7.93 7.54
N LEU A 23 -2.79 -8.38 6.96
CA LEU A 23 -4.10 -8.34 7.59
C LEU A 23 -4.35 -9.69 8.27
N HIS A 24 -4.63 -9.68 9.55
CA HIS A 24 -4.98 -10.85 10.33
C HIS A 24 -6.46 -10.84 10.72
N TRP A 25 -7.04 -12.01 10.95
CA TRP A 25 -8.39 -12.09 11.53
C TRP A 25 -8.49 -11.26 12.81
N GLY A 26 -7.45 -11.32 13.66
CA GLY A 26 -7.38 -10.55 14.90
C GLY A 26 -7.34 -9.03 14.74
N ASP A 27 -7.06 -8.51 13.54
CA ASP A 27 -7.08 -7.07 13.28
C ASP A 27 -8.50 -6.47 13.37
N ALA A 28 -9.56 -7.30 13.28
CA ALA A 28 -10.95 -6.90 13.55
C ALA A 28 -11.22 -6.67 15.03
N LEU A 29 -10.36 -7.15 15.93
CA LEU A 29 -10.45 -6.91 17.37
C LEU A 29 -10.00 -5.50 17.71
N GLY A 30 -10.72 -4.86 18.63
CA GLY A 30 -10.39 -3.51 19.10
C GLY A 30 -10.97 -3.26 20.48
N TYR A 31 -10.81 -2.04 20.95
CA TYR A 31 -11.48 -1.59 22.16
C TYR A 31 -12.93 -1.23 21.85
N VAL A 32 -13.86 -1.74 22.64
CA VAL A 32 -15.28 -1.39 22.57
C VAL A 32 -15.74 -0.91 23.94
N TRP A 33 -16.61 0.09 23.95
CA TRP A 33 -17.31 0.49 25.16
C TRP A 33 -18.40 -0.54 25.47
N GLY A 34 -18.42 -1.05 26.68
CA GLY A 34 -19.41 -2.01 27.16
C GLY A 34 -19.79 -1.76 28.60
N PRO A 35 -20.81 -2.42 29.12
CA PRO A 35 -21.18 -2.33 30.53
C PRO A 35 -20.02 -2.73 31.44
N GLN A 36 -19.82 -1.97 32.51
CA GLN A 36 -18.76 -2.24 33.47
C GLN A 36 -18.89 -3.69 34.02
N GLY A 37 -17.78 -4.43 34.06
CA GLY A 37 -17.71 -5.81 34.53
C GLY A 37 -18.25 -6.87 33.56
N LYS A 38 -18.68 -6.50 32.36
CA LYS A 38 -19.08 -7.44 31.30
C LYS A 38 -18.02 -7.52 30.20
N ARG A 39 -17.60 -8.75 29.88
CA ARG A 39 -16.72 -9.01 28.77
C ARG A 39 -17.52 -9.06 27.48
N VAL A 40 -17.14 -8.24 26.49
CA VAL A 40 -17.67 -8.33 25.13
C VAL A 40 -16.92 -9.45 24.43
N SER A 41 -17.61 -10.51 24.03
CA SER A 41 -17.02 -11.64 23.31
C SER A 41 -17.38 -11.55 21.84
N LEU A 42 -16.38 -11.72 20.99
CA LEU A 42 -16.56 -11.86 19.54
C LEU A 42 -16.55 -13.34 19.17
N PRO A 43 -17.48 -13.82 18.36
CA PRO A 43 -17.43 -15.16 17.81
C PRO A 43 -16.32 -15.24 16.77
N MET A 44 -15.11 -15.52 17.22
CA MET A 44 -13.97 -15.73 16.32
C MET A 44 -13.54 -17.19 16.36
N THR A 45 -13.27 -17.75 15.20
CA THR A 45 -12.52 -19.01 15.12
C THR A 45 -11.07 -18.72 15.47
N ASN A 46 -10.40 -19.62 16.20
CA ASN A 46 -8.96 -19.53 16.52
C ASN A 46 -8.05 -19.70 15.29
N GLY A 47 -8.55 -19.41 14.09
CA GLY A 47 -7.79 -19.47 12.86
C GLY A 47 -6.71 -18.39 12.82
N GLN A 48 -5.48 -18.81 12.54
CA GLN A 48 -4.36 -17.89 12.25
C GLN A 48 -4.43 -17.40 10.79
N GLU A 49 -5.62 -17.05 10.33
CA GLU A 49 -5.81 -16.59 8.97
C GLU A 49 -5.14 -15.23 8.75
N ARG A 50 -4.35 -15.17 7.69
CA ARG A 50 -3.59 -14.00 7.29
C ARG A 50 -3.70 -13.77 5.80
N GLN A 51 -3.79 -12.53 5.39
CA GLN A 51 -3.67 -12.10 4.01
C GLN A 51 -2.62 -11.01 3.91
N THR A 52 -1.69 -11.17 2.98
CA THR A 52 -0.73 -10.11 2.63
C THR A 52 -1.31 -9.24 1.53
N TYR A 53 -1.19 -7.93 1.69
CA TYR A 53 -1.51 -6.93 0.68
C TYR A 53 -0.28 -6.11 0.34
N TYR A 54 -0.07 -5.87 -0.94
CA TYR A 54 0.74 -4.78 -1.44
C TYR A 54 -0.18 -3.60 -1.70
N GLY A 55 0.27 -2.40 -1.39
CA GLY A 55 -0.46 -1.18 -1.63
C GLY A 55 0.36 -0.13 -2.35
N ALA A 56 -0.31 0.67 -3.15
CA ALA A 56 0.26 1.85 -3.78
C ALA A 56 -0.69 3.03 -3.60
N LEU A 57 -0.19 4.10 -3.00
CA LEU A 57 -0.89 5.36 -2.82
C LEU A 57 -0.39 6.36 -3.87
N ASP A 58 -1.29 6.81 -4.74
CA ASP A 58 -1.02 7.96 -5.61
C ASP A 58 -1.02 9.24 -4.76
N VAL A 59 0.17 9.78 -4.56
CA VAL A 59 0.40 10.96 -3.71
C VAL A 59 -0.40 12.18 -4.17
N LEU A 60 -0.62 12.33 -5.47
CA LEU A 60 -1.33 13.48 -6.02
C LEU A 60 -2.85 13.40 -5.86
N THR A 61 -3.41 12.19 -5.95
CA THR A 61 -4.86 11.99 -5.87
C THR A 61 -5.36 11.53 -4.52
N GLY A 62 -4.46 11.08 -3.66
CA GLY A 62 -4.82 10.43 -2.40
C GLY A 62 -5.55 9.09 -2.58
N ARG A 63 -5.54 8.52 -3.78
CA ARG A 63 -6.18 7.22 -4.03
C ARG A 63 -5.19 6.09 -3.84
N ALA A 64 -5.59 5.09 -3.08
CA ALA A 64 -4.80 3.90 -2.87
C ALA A 64 -5.30 2.74 -3.74
N PHE A 65 -4.38 1.91 -4.18
CA PHE A 65 -4.61 0.65 -4.88
C PHE A 65 -4.06 -0.48 -4.04
N THR A 66 -4.86 -1.51 -3.79
CA THR A 66 -4.46 -2.71 -3.05
C THR A 66 -4.40 -3.91 -3.96
N TRP A 67 -3.45 -4.80 -3.71
CA TRP A 67 -3.27 -6.05 -4.43
C TRP A 67 -2.97 -7.19 -3.45
N SER A 68 -3.77 -8.25 -3.46
CA SER A 68 -3.60 -9.39 -2.58
C SER A 68 -2.48 -10.31 -3.05
N ALA A 69 -1.63 -10.74 -2.12
CA ALA A 69 -0.53 -11.65 -2.37
C ALA A 69 -0.51 -12.78 -1.31
N PRO A 70 0.08 -13.94 -1.62
CA PRO A 70 0.27 -15.02 -0.65
C PRO A 70 1.31 -14.67 0.43
N GLY A 71 2.23 -13.75 0.14
CA GLY A 71 3.29 -13.31 1.04
C GLY A 71 3.99 -12.06 0.54
N GLY A 72 4.99 -11.59 1.28
CA GLY A 72 5.90 -10.50 0.88
C GLY A 72 7.25 -11.10 0.48
N ASP A 73 7.55 -11.10 -0.84
CA ASP A 73 8.80 -11.60 -1.41
C ASP A 73 9.10 -10.95 -2.77
N SER A 74 10.24 -11.31 -3.34
CA SER A 74 10.72 -10.76 -4.62
C SER A 74 9.79 -11.04 -5.79
N ASP A 75 9.25 -12.27 -5.90
CA ASP A 75 8.33 -12.65 -6.99
C ASP A 75 7.03 -11.86 -6.89
N GLN A 76 6.46 -11.74 -5.68
CA GLN A 76 5.25 -10.97 -5.46
C GLN A 76 5.47 -9.47 -5.71
N THR A 77 6.63 -8.93 -5.36
CA THR A 77 7.00 -7.55 -5.68
C THR A 77 7.02 -7.31 -7.20
N VAL A 78 7.63 -8.23 -7.96
CA VAL A 78 7.64 -8.15 -9.44
C VAL A 78 6.21 -8.26 -10.00
N ARG A 79 5.39 -9.17 -9.48
CA ARG A 79 3.98 -9.32 -9.88
C ARG A 79 3.17 -8.05 -9.58
N PHE A 80 3.41 -7.45 -8.43
CA PHE A 80 2.78 -6.20 -8.06
C PHE A 80 3.17 -5.05 -9.01
N PHE A 81 4.44 -4.93 -9.37
CA PHE A 81 4.86 -3.95 -10.38
C PHE A 81 4.21 -4.18 -11.74
N LYS A 82 4.06 -5.45 -12.15
CA LYS A 82 3.31 -5.78 -13.36
C LYS A 82 1.83 -5.36 -13.25
N ALA A 83 1.21 -5.52 -12.07
CA ALA A 83 -0.16 -5.08 -11.82
C ALA A 83 -0.28 -3.54 -11.86
N LEU A 84 0.65 -2.82 -11.25
CA LEU A 84 0.70 -1.34 -11.34
C LEU A 84 0.87 -0.86 -12.79
N ARG A 85 1.72 -1.50 -13.56
CA ARG A 85 1.91 -1.15 -14.98
C ARG A 85 0.65 -1.38 -15.83
N ARG A 86 -0.12 -2.43 -15.53
CA ARG A 86 -1.42 -2.67 -16.19
C ARG A 86 -2.44 -1.62 -15.76
N ARG A 87 -2.46 -1.27 -14.47
CA ARG A 87 -3.39 -0.27 -13.90
C ARG A 87 -3.14 1.12 -14.45
N PHE A 88 -1.88 1.49 -14.61
CA PHE A 88 -1.44 2.83 -14.99
C PHE A 88 -0.73 2.84 -16.36
N GLN A 89 -1.36 2.23 -17.34
CA GLN A 89 -0.80 2.10 -18.69
C GLN A 89 -0.35 3.44 -19.27
N GLY A 90 0.81 3.44 -19.93
CA GLY A 90 1.36 4.61 -20.60
C GLY A 90 2.00 5.66 -19.67
N ARG A 91 1.91 5.49 -18.35
CA ARG A 91 2.48 6.44 -17.39
C ARG A 91 3.81 5.96 -16.86
N ARG A 92 4.68 6.91 -16.55
CA ARG A 92 5.90 6.66 -15.78
C ARG A 92 5.55 6.66 -14.29
N MET A 93 6.25 5.85 -13.51
CA MET A 93 6.02 5.73 -12.08
C MET A 93 7.31 5.98 -11.31
N VAL A 94 7.27 6.89 -10.36
CA VAL A 94 8.24 7.00 -9.28
C VAL A 94 7.65 6.28 -8.09
N ILE A 95 8.31 5.23 -7.64
CA ILE A 95 7.90 4.40 -6.52
C ILE A 95 8.77 4.78 -5.32
N LEU A 96 8.12 5.27 -4.28
CA LEU A 96 8.72 5.52 -2.98
C LEU A 96 8.41 4.32 -2.09
N TRP A 97 9.43 3.65 -1.58
CA TRP A 97 9.28 2.44 -0.78
C TRP A 97 10.34 2.31 0.30
N ASP A 98 10.20 1.33 1.16
CA ASP A 98 11.16 1.06 2.21
C ASP A 98 12.39 0.28 1.71
N GLY A 99 13.32 0.01 2.61
CA GLY A 99 14.56 -0.70 2.34
C GLY A 99 14.48 -2.21 2.57
N ALA A 100 13.32 -2.86 2.46
CA ALA A 100 13.21 -4.31 2.66
C ALA A 100 14.19 -5.08 1.76
N SER A 101 14.75 -6.17 2.28
CA SER A 101 15.83 -6.91 1.60
C SER A 101 15.42 -7.44 0.23
N TYR A 102 14.19 -7.91 0.07
CA TYR A 102 13.66 -8.43 -1.18
C TYR A 102 13.43 -7.34 -2.24
N HIS A 103 13.31 -6.05 -1.86
CA HIS A 103 13.27 -4.94 -2.80
C HIS A 103 14.59 -4.77 -3.56
N ARG A 104 15.69 -5.22 -2.97
CA ARG A 104 17.04 -5.17 -3.56
C ARG A 104 17.48 -6.51 -4.17
N SER A 105 16.57 -7.47 -4.28
CA SER A 105 16.88 -8.79 -4.84
C SER A 105 17.26 -8.71 -6.32
N ALA A 106 18.01 -9.72 -6.77
CA ALA A 106 18.41 -9.83 -8.17
C ALA A 106 17.20 -9.89 -9.12
N GLU A 107 16.12 -10.53 -8.70
CA GLU A 107 14.88 -10.66 -9.48
C GLU A 107 14.18 -9.32 -9.71
N VAL A 108 14.06 -8.51 -8.64
CA VAL A 108 13.48 -7.16 -8.74
C VAL A 108 14.36 -6.27 -9.60
N GLN A 109 15.68 -6.30 -9.41
CA GLN A 109 16.61 -5.51 -10.20
C GLN A 109 16.59 -5.92 -11.69
N ALA A 110 16.58 -7.22 -11.99
CA ALA A 110 16.46 -7.71 -13.37
C ALA A 110 15.16 -7.24 -14.04
N TYR A 111 14.04 -7.29 -13.31
CA TYR A 111 12.77 -6.78 -13.82
C TYR A 111 12.82 -5.27 -14.10
N LEU A 112 13.37 -4.47 -13.20
CA LEU A 112 13.50 -3.02 -13.38
C LEU A 112 14.41 -2.70 -14.57
N GLN A 113 15.51 -3.40 -14.72
CA GLN A 113 16.39 -3.27 -15.89
C GLN A 113 15.66 -3.59 -17.20
N GLN A 114 14.91 -4.71 -17.23
CA GLN A 114 14.13 -5.10 -18.41
C GLN A 114 13.07 -4.05 -18.79
N VAL A 115 12.35 -3.53 -17.79
CA VAL A 115 11.28 -2.55 -18.02
C VAL A 115 11.81 -1.20 -18.48
N ASN A 116 13.01 -0.83 -18.02
CA ASN A 116 13.66 0.45 -18.30
C ASN A 116 14.69 0.35 -19.44
N ALA A 117 14.82 -0.81 -20.09
CA ALA A 117 15.82 -1.06 -21.11
C ALA A 117 15.74 -0.02 -22.26
N GLY A 118 16.90 0.50 -22.65
CA GLY A 118 17.06 1.37 -23.82
C GLY A 118 16.78 2.86 -23.61
N GLY A 119 16.51 3.31 -22.36
CA GLY A 119 16.25 4.72 -22.08
C GLY A 119 17.21 5.36 -21.06
N ALA A 120 17.43 6.68 -21.18
CA ALA A 120 18.02 7.47 -20.11
C ALA A 120 17.11 7.40 -18.86
N GLU A 121 17.66 7.67 -17.68
CA GLU A 121 16.92 7.60 -16.41
C GLU A 121 15.63 8.44 -16.43
N THR A 122 15.67 9.58 -17.09
CA THR A 122 14.51 10.48 -17.28
C THR A 122 13.38 9.86 -18.09
N ALA A 123 13.65 8.77 -18.83
CA ALA A 123 12.67 8.03 -19.63
C ALA A 123 12.24 6.70 -18.99
N TRP A 124 12.79 6.34 -17.83
CA TRP A 124 12.45 5.09 -17.17
C TRP A 124 10.94 5.00 -16.89
N ARG A 125 10.41 3.80 -17.08
CA ARG A 125 9.00 3.52 -16.84
C ARG A 125 8.71 3.34 -15.34
N ILE A 126 9.68 2.81 -14.60
CA ILE A 126 9.63 2.65 -13.15
C ILE A 126 10.96 3.15 -12.59
N GLN A 127 10.90 4.17 -11.77
CA GLN A 127 12.02 4.65 -10.96
C GLN A 127 11.69 4.35 -9.50
N CYS A 128 12.57 3.65 -8.81
CA CYS A 128 12.40 3.33 -7.39
C CYS A 128 13.31 4.23 -6.55
N VAL A 129 12.75 4.85 -5.54
CA VAL A 129 13.44 5.70 -4.56
C VAL A 129 13.13 5.16 -3.17
N MET A 130 14.16 4.94 -2.37
CA MET A 130 13.98 4.47 -1.00
C MET A 130 13.71 5.62 -0.04
N PHE A 131 12.81 5.39 0.90
CA PHE A 131 12.69 6.26 2.07
C PHE A 131 13.98 6.27 2.89
N ALA A 132 14.14 7.27 3.73
CA ALA A 132 15.28 7.30 4.66
C ALA A 132 15.27 6.04 5.55
N PRO A 133 16.44 5.47 5.84
CA PRO A 133 16.52 4.32 6.74
C PRO A 133 15.90 4.63 8.12
N TYR A 134 15.17 3.66 8.67
CA TYR A 134 14.52 3.76 9.99
C TYR A 134 13.51 4.91 10.14
N ALA A 135 12.88 5.33 9.05
CA ALA A 135 11.88 6.40 9.05
C ALA A 135 10.51 5.92 8.53
N PRO A 136 9.86 4.91 9.17
CA PRO A 136 8.56 4.39 8.73
C PRO A 136 7.49 5.47 8.71
N GLN A 137 7.59 6.47 9.60
CA GLN A 137 6.67 7.62 9.64
C GLN A 137 6.66 8.46 8.35
N GLN A 138 7.64 8.27 7.47
CA GLN A 138 7.68 8.92 6.17
C GLN A 138 6.78 8.22 5.14
N ASN A 139 6.39 6.95 5.38
CA ASN A 139 5.57 6.21 4.45
C ASN A 139 4.07 6.43 4.73
N PRO A 140 3.37 7.24 3.91
CA PRO A 140 1.94 7.50 4.11
C PRO A 140 1.06 6.26 3.91
N MET A 141 1.59 5.17 3.36
CA MET A 141 0.87 3.90 3.27
C MET A 141 0.55 3.31 4.64
N GLU A 142 1.36 3.58 5.66
CA GLU A 142 1.07 3.17 7.05
C GLU A 142 -0.26 3.75 7.55
N ASP A 143 -0.55 5.03 7.23
CA ASP A 143 -1.82 5.66 7.57
C ASP A 143 -2.99 5.04 6.78
N VAL A 144 -2.77 4.63 5.54
CA VAL A 144 -3.77 3.91 4.71
C VAL A 144 -4.11 2.57 5.35
N TRP A 145 -3.08 1.81 5.77
CA TRP A 145 -3.27 0.52 6.44
C TRP A 145 -3.99 0.68 7.78
N LEU A 146 -3.59 1.68 8.56
CA LEU A 146 -4.24 1.99 9.84
C LEU A 146 -5.71 2.35 9.66
N ALA A 147 -6.05 3.14 8.62
CA ALA A 147 -7.44 3.49 8.31
C ALA A 147 -8.26 2.25 7.95
N GLY A 148 -7.72 1.36 7.09
CA GLY A 148 -8.36 0.10 6.73
C GLY A 148 -8.61 -0.81 7.95
N LYS A 149 -7.59 -1.01 8.79
CA LYS A 149 -7.71 -1.78 10.04
C LYS A 149 -8.69 -1.14 11.03
N THR A 150 -8.71 0.18 11.11
CA THR A 150 -9.67 0.90 11.96
C THR A 150 -11.10 0.73 11.47
N ALA A 151 -11.31 0.74 10.16
CA ALA A 151 -12.64 0.52 9.58
C ALA A 151 -13.18 -0.87 9.92
N VAL A 152 -12.39 -1.94 9.74
CA VAL A 152 -12.84 -3.30 10.09
C VAL A 152 -13.10 -3.46 11.59
N ARG A 153 -12.29 -2.81 12.46
CA ARG A 153 -12.56 -2.78 13.91
C ARG A 153 -13.90 -2.15 14.26
N ARG A 154 -14.33 -1.11 13.53
CA ARG A 154 -15.65 -0.47 13.73
C ARG A 154 -16.79 -1.35 13.25
N MET A 155 -16.55 -2.24 12.30
CA MET A 155 -17.53 -3.15 11.72
C MET A 155 -17.62 -4.49 12.44
N TRP A 156 -16.95 -4.67 13.59
CA TRP A 156 -16.79 -5.94 14.28
C TRP A 156 -18.10 -6.71 14.52
N GLN A 157 -19.23 -5.99 14.73
CA GLN A 157 -20.54 -6.61 14.97
C GLN A 157 -21.13 -7.31 13.74
N THR A 158 -20.68 -6.95 12.54
CA THR A 158 -21.20 -7.44 11.26
C THR A 158 -20.24 -8.41 10.55
N LEU A 159 -19.04 -8.60 11.10
CA LEU A 159 -18.00 -9.44 10.50
C LEU A 159 -18.01 -10.81 11.18
N SER A 160 -18.35 -11.85 10.42
CA SER A 160 -18.42 -13.24 10.89
C SER A 160 -17.35 -14.14 10.29
N THR A 161 -16.71 -13.70 9.21
CA THR A 161 -15.71 -14.45 8.47
C THR A 161 -14.49 -13.59 8.10
N PHE A 162 -13.33 -14.23 7.95
CA PHE A 162 -12.14 -13.50 7.48
C PHE A 162 -12.31 -12.97 6.04
N ALA A 163 -13.16 -13.60 5.24
CA ALA A 163 -13.50 -13.09 3.91
C ALA A 163 -14.18 -11.73 3.99
N GLU A 164 -15.12 -11.53 4.91
CA GLU A 164 -15.77 -10.24 5.16
C GLU A 164 -14.81 -9.19 5.71
N VAL A 165 -13.87 -9.57 6.58
CA VAL A 165 -12.79 -8.66 7.04
C VAL A 165 -11.96 -8.18 5.87
N LYS A 166 -11.52 -9.09 4.99
CA LYS A 166 -10.75 -8.74 3.78
C LYS A 166 -11.53 -7.79 2.87
N GLN A 167 -12.81 -8.09 2.64
CA GLN A 167 -13.68 -7.27 1.81
C GLN A 167 -13.88 -5.87 2.41
N GLY A 168 -14.19 -5.78 3.71
CA GLY A 168 -14.36 -4.51 4.41
C GLY A 168 -13.10 -3.66 4.39
N PHE A 169 -11.94 -4.28 4.61
CA PHE A 169 -10.63 -3.64 4.55
C PHE A 169 -10.34 -3.02 3.18
N CYS A 170 -10.42 -3.81 2.11
CA CYS A 170 -10.17 -3.33 0.76
C CYS A 170 -11.19 -2.28 0.32
N ALA A 171 -12.49 -2.51 0.58
CA ALA A 171 -13.55 -1.59 0.20
C ALA A 171 -13.40 -0.22 0.86
N HIS A 172 -12.96 -0.17 2.13
CA HIS A 172 -12.69 1.09 2.81
C HIS A 172 -11.54 1.85 2.17
N ILE A 173 -10.42 1.18 1.92
CA ILE A 173 -9.23 1.79 1.30
C ILE A 173 -9.53 2.31 -0.09
N GLU A 174 -10.21 1.52 -0.94
CA GLU A 174 -10.51 1.88 -2.33
C GLU A 174 -11.49 3.06 -2.46
N LYS A 175 -12.41 3.21 -1.51
CA LYS A 175 -13.38 4.30 -1.49
C LYS A 175 -12.82 5.60 -0.90
N THR A 176 -11.79 5.51 -0.07
CA THR A 176 -11.24 6.65 0.64
C THR A 176 -10.30 7.46 -0.26
N ILE A 177 -10.40 8.78 -0.16
CA ILE A 177 -9.41 9.71 -0.68
C ILE A 177 -8.60 10.18 0.53
N PHE A 178 -7.34 9.79 0.59
CA PHE A 178 -6.45 10.12 1.68
C PHE A 178 -5.85 11.50 1.50
N GLN A 179 -5.87 12.31 2.55
CA GLN A 179 -5.27 13.65 2.56
C GLN A 179 -4.16 13.66 3.61
N PHE A 180 -2.94 13.84 3.18
CA PHE A 180 -1.77 13.79 4.06
C PHE A 180 -1.26 15.18 4.44
N GLY A 181 -1.94 16.25 4.00
CA GLY A 181 -1.55 17.64 4.29
C GLY A 181 -0.12 17.93 3.85
N GLU A 182 0.63 18.64 4.68
CA GLU A 182 2.03 19.01 4.40
C GLU A 182 3.02 17.85 4.52
N LYS A 183 2.62 16.70 5.11
CA LYS A 183 3.52 15.55 5.33
C LYS A 183 4.23 15.05 4.07
N ILE A 184 3.62 15.19 2.91
CA ILE A 184 4.17 14.70 1.64
C ILE A 184 5.04 15.76 0.95
N PHE A 185 4.77 17.05 1.17
CA PHE A 185 5.46 18.13 0.47
C PHE A 185 6.88 18.42 1.01
N HIS A 186 7.28 17.83 2.12
CA HIS A 186 8.65 17.92 2.62
C HIS A 186 9.66 17.05 1.84
N PHE A 187 9.19 16.24 0.87
CA PHE A 187 10.04 15.37 0.04
C PHE A 187 10.34 15.92 -1.36
N PHE A 188 9.78 17.06 -1.70
CA PHE A 188 9.95 17.74 -2.99
C PHE A 188 10.37 19.20 -2.76
#